data_45174ca7a41d3bd14922d3e4949bb05a
#
_entry.id   45174ca7a41d3bd14922d3e4949bb05a
#
_cell.length_a   1.000
_cell.length_b   1.000
_cell.length_c   1.000
_cell.angle_alpha   90.00
_cell.angle_beta   90.00
_cell.angle_gamma   90.00
#
_symmetry.space_group_name_H-M   'P 1'
#
loop_
_entity.id
_entity.type
_entity.pdbx_description
1 polymer ?
#
loop_
_entity_poly.entity_id
_entity_poly.type
_entity_poly.pdbx_seq_one_letter_code
_entity_poly.pdbx_strand_id
1 'polypeptide(L)'
;MSHEGKLPVSPLPEGARRAMVVLYTDFGSDDPYVGQMKAALLHHGQSTLPIVDLLHRVPDFDVRAGAHLLAALATSFDSGTVFLAVVDPGVGSDRPAVVIEADGKWYVGPDNGLLGVVAARARVLRTWCIVWRPPGLSASFHGRDLFAPIAARIATGDPLSSELGECAGLEHPQAADDLAAVMI
;
A
#
# COMPACT_ATOMS: atom_id res chain seq x y z
N MET A 1 7.54 19.10 28.74
CA MET A 1 6.43 18.12 28.82
C MET A 1 6.07 17.80 27.39
N SER A 2 6.70 16.74 26.87
CA SER A 2 6.60 16.33 25.47
C SER A 2 5.33 15.51 25.31
N HIS A 3 4.38 15.99 24.50
CA HIS A 3 3.24 15.19 24.08
C HIS A 3 3.77 14.11 23.10
N GLU A 4 3.96 12.91 23.60
CA GLU A 4 4.10 11.72 22.77
C GLU A 4 2.77 11.54 22.02
N GLY A 5 2.78 11.94 20.75
CA GLY A 5 1.70 11.70 19.81
C GLY A 5 1.61 10.20 19.52
N LYS A 6 0.88 9.47 20.37
CA LYS A 6 0.51 8.09 20.13
C LYS A 6 -0.37 8.08 18.88
N LEU A 7 0.16 7.57 17.77
CA LEU A 7 -0.57 7.40 16.52
C LEU A 7 -1.79 6.49 16.80
N PRO A 8 -3.02 6.99 16.65
CA PRO A 8 -4.20 6.17 16.85
C PRO A 8 -4.44 5.36 15.57
N VAL A 9 -3.85 4.18 15.47
CA VAL A 9 -4.52 3.12 14.72
C VAL A 9 -5.73 2.77 15.57
N SER A 10 -6.88 3.36 15.29
CA SER A 10 -8.12 2.97 15.95
C SER A 10 -8.31 1.49 15.70
N PRO A 11 -8.49 0.67 16.74
CA PRO A 11 -8.83 -0.73 16.55
C PRO A 11 -10.08 -0.78 15.66
N LEU A 12 -10.11 -1.72 14.73
CA LEU A 12 -11.32 -1.98 13.93
C LEU A 12 -12.50 -2.14 14.91
N PRO A 13 -13.66 -1.52 14.64
CA PRO A 13 -14.82 -1.64 15.52
C PRO A 13 -15.15 -3.12 15.74
N GLU A 14 -15.47 -3.48 17.00
CA GLU A 14 -15.92 -4.84 17.33
C GLU A 14 -17.09 -5.23 16.41
N GLY A 15 -16.92 -6.33 15.66
CA GLY A 15 -17.87 -6.78 14.63
C GLY A 15 -17.50 -6.36 13.20
N ALA A 16 -16.42 -5.63 12.96
CA ALA A 16 -15.92 -5.38 11.62
C ALA A 16 -15.61 -6.72 10.93
N ARG A 17 -16.11 -6.89 9.68
CA ARG A 17 -15.67 -7.98 8.80
C ARG A 17 -14.15 -8.00 8.80
N ARG A 18 -13.55 -9.21 8.89
CA ARG A 18 -12.10 -9.37 8.80
C ARG A 18 -11.62 -8.59 7.59
N ALA A 19 -10.69 -7.67 7.81
CA ALA A 19 -10.11 -6.91 6.73
C ALA A 19 -9.48 -7.88 5.73
N MET A 20 -9.71 -7.64 4.44
CA MET A 20 -9.04 -8.39 3.37
C MET A 20 -7.81 -7.63 2.90
N VAL A 21 -6.80 -8.35 2.42
CA VAL A 21 -5.68 -7.76 1.69
C VAL A 21 -5.90 -7.97 0.20
N VAL A 22 -5.82 -6.88 -0.55
CA VAL A 22 -5.98 -6.86 -2.00
C VAL A 22 -4.63 -6.60 -2.64
N LEU A 23 -4.16 -7.50 -3.48
CA LEU A 23 -2.87 -7.40 -4.18
C LEU A 23 -3.03 -6.69 -5.51
N TYR A 24 -2.17 -5.72 -5.75
CA TYR A 24 -2.12 -4.93 -6.97
C TYR A 24 -0.65 -4.68 -7.37
N THR A 25 -0.19 -5.31 -8.47
CA THR A 25 1.23 -5.29 -8.85
C THR A 25 1.42 -5.34 -10.37
N ASP A 26 2.66 -5.10 -10.81
CA ASP A 26 3.16 -5.33 -12.16
C ASP A 26 4.03 -6.60 -12.30
N PHE A 27 3.99 -7.50 -11.32
CA PHE A 27 4.89 -8.68 -11.27
C PHE A 27 4.58 -9.76 -12.30
N GLY A 28 3.41 -9.73 -12.93
CA GLY A 28 2.91 -10.84 -13.74
C GLY A 28 2.20 -11.91 -12.89
N SER A 29 1.28 -12.65 -13.53
CA SER A 29 0.50 -13.70 -12.86
C SER A 29 1.29 -14.99 -12.62
N ASP A 30 2.31 -15.22 -13.43
CA ASP A 30 3.08 -16.48 -13.44
C ASP A 30 4.42 -16.36 -12.69
N ASP A 31 4.70 -15.19 -12.13
CA ASP A 31 5.93 -14.91 -11.42
C ASP A 31 5.85 -15.41 -9.96
N PRO A 32 6.92 -16.04 -9.43
CA PRO A 32 6.97 -16.51 -8.04
C PRO A 32 6.86 -15.40 -7.00
N TYR A 33 7.06 -14.14 -7.37
CA TYR A 33 7.00 -13.00 -6.46
C TYR A 33 5.63 -12.82 -5.80
N VAL A 34 4.54 -13.03 -6.54
CA VAL A 34 3.19 -12.98 -5.99
C VAL A 34 3.00 -14.04 -4.90
N GLY A 35 3.43 -15.27 -5.17
CA GLY A 35 3.37 -16.37 -4.19
C GLY A 35 4.17 -16.08 -2.93
N GLN A 36 5.37 -15.50 -3.06
CA GLN A 36 6.22 -15.13 -1.93
C GLN A 36 5.60 -13.98 -1.10
N MET A 37 4.96 -12.98 -1.75
CA MET A 37 4.23 -11.94 -1.04
C MET A 37 3.06 -12.50 -0.24
N LYS A 38 2.29 -13.43 -0.81
CA LYS A 38 1.20 -14.11 -0.10
C LYS A 38 1.71 -14.91 1.10
N ALA A 39 2.83 -15.61 0.94
CA ALA A 39 3.45 -16.33 2.05
C ALA A 39 3.85 -15.38 3.18
N ALA A 40 4.42 -14.22 2.87
CA ALA A 40 4.76 -13.20 3.86
C ALA A 40 3.51 -12.62 4.55
N LEU A 41 2.43 -12.35 3.81
CA LEU A 41 1.16 -11.90 4.37
C LEU A 41 0.59 -12.91 5.38
N LEU A 42 0.59 -14.19 5.03
CA LEU A 42 0.10 -15.26 5.91
C LEU A 42 1.01 -15.51 7.12
N HIS A 43 2.31 -15.29 6.96
CA HIS A 43 3.28 -15.43 8.06
C HIS A 43 3.13 -14.32 9.10
N HIS A 44 2.96 -13.07 8.66
CA HIS A 44 2.86 -11.89 9.53
C HIS A 44 1.44 -11.55 9.96
N GLY A 45 0.44 -12.09 9.29
CA GLY A 45 -0.97 -11.99 9.63
C GLY A 45 -1.47 -13.26 10.31
N GLN A 46 -2.70 -13.61 10.02
CA GLN A 46 -3.30 -14.87 10.45
C GLN A 46 -3.44 -15.81 9.24
N SER A 47 -3.29 -17.10 9.45
CA SER A 47 -3.43 -18.10 8.37
C SER A 47 -4.77 -18.06 7.63
N THR A 48 -5.77 -17.40 8.20
CA THR A 48 -7.11 -17.21 7.62
C THR A 48 -7.32 -15.81 7.05
N LEU A 49 -6.27 -15.00 6.87
CA LEU A 49 -6.35 -13.67 6.26
C LEU A 49 -6.86 -13.80 4.83
N PRO A 50 -8.00 -13.18 4.47
CA PRO A 50 -8.47 -13.18 3.09
C PRO A 50 -7.51 -12.38 2.21
N ILE A 51 -7.02 -12.99 1.13
CA ILE A 51 -6.15 -12.36 0.15
C ILE A 51 -6.84 -12.43 -1.21
N VAL A 52 -6.95 -11.28 -1.89
CA VAL A 52 -7.56 -11.14 -3.21
C VAL A 52 -6.51 -10.68 -4.21
N ASP A 53 -6.34 -11.42 -5.28
CA ASP A 53 -5.56 -10.98 -6.44
C ASP A 53 -6.44 -10.07 -7.30
N LEU A 54 -6.21 -8.77 -7.24
CA LEU A 54 -6.96 -7.82 -8.04
C LEU A 54 -6.34 -7.72 -9.45
N LEU A 55 -5.04 -7.45 -9.50
CA LEU A 55 -4.32 -7.34 -10.75
C LEU A 55 -2.82 -7.53 -10.51
N HIS A 56 -2.17 -8.36 -11.35
CA HIS A 56 -0.72 -8.54 -11.37
C HIS A 56 -0.09 -8.19 -12.72
N ARG A 57 -0.87 -7.56 -13.60
CA ARG A 57 -0.45 -7.10 -14.94
C ARG A 57 -0.75 -5.61 -15.12
N VAL A 58 -0.44 -4.82 -14.11
CA VAL A 58 -0.30 -3.37 -14.30
C VAL A 58 0.80 -3.18 -15.36
N PRO A 59 0.67 -2.23 -16.30
CA PRO A 59 1.73 -1.98 -17.27
C PRO A 59 3.09 -1.84 -16.59
N ASP A 60 4.07 -2.61 -17.06
CA ASP A 60 5.37 -2.76 -16.41
C ASP A 60 6.03 -1.40 -16.20
N PHE A 61 6.38 -1.11 -14.94
CA PHE A 61 7.03 0.13 -14.52
C PHE A 61 6.24 1.42 -14.79
N ASP A 62 5.01 1.34 -15.31
CA ASP A 62 4.16 2.52 -15.53
C ASP A 62 3.37 2.89 -14.26
N VAL A 63 4.07 3.59 -13.36
CA VAL A 63 3.50 4.06 -12.09
C VAL A 63 2.28 4.95 -12.32
N ARG A 64 2.29 5.79 -13.37
CA ARG A 64 1.19 6.72 -13.66
C ARG A 64 -0.08 5.99 -14.09
N ALA A 65 0.02 5.08 -15.05
CA ALA A 65 -1.11 4.23 -15.45
C ALA A 65 -1.60 3.40 -14.26
N GLY A 66 -0.67 2.83 -13.48
CA GLY A 66 -0.96 2.10 -12.25
C GLY A 66 -1.74 2.91 -11.23
N ALA A 67 -1.37 4.17 -11.00
CA ALA A 67 -2.04 5.05 -10.04
C ALA A 67 -3.51 5.33 -10.42
N HIS A 68 -3.77 5.64 -11.70
CA HIS A 68 -5.13 5.87 -12.19
C HIS A 68 -5.99 4.61 -12.14
N LEU A 69 -5.42 3.48 -12.53
CA LEU A 69 -6.10 2.20 -12.54
C LEU A 69 -6.43 1.73 -11.12
N LEU A 70 -5.47 1.85 -10.18
CA LEU A 70 -5.69 1.55 -8.77
C LEU A 70 -6.85 2.37 -8.20
N ALA A 71 -6.84 3.68 -8.44
CA ALA A 71 -7.89 4.57 -7.95
C ALA A 71 -9.28 4.24 -8.51
N ALA A 72 -9.36 3.76 -9.76
CA ALA A 72 -10.61 3.33 -10.36
C ALA A 72 -11.10 2.00 -9.77
N LEU A 73 -10.22 1.00 -9.66
CA LEU A 73 -10.55 -0.34 -9.18
C LEU A 73 -10.87 -0.36 -7.67
N ALA A 74 -10.20 0.47 -6.88
CA ALA A 74 -10.42 0.56 -5.43
C ALA A 74 -11.82 1.03 -5.04
N THR A 75 -12.58 1.63 -5.95
CA THR A 75 -13.96 2.06 -5.71
C THR A 75 -14.92 0.90 -5.44
N SER A 76 -14.61 -0.30 -5.92
CA SER A 76 -15.42 -1.50 -5.76
C SER A 76 -15.23 -2.22 -4.42
N PHE A 77 -14.37 -1.69 -3.54
CA PHE A 77 -14.05 -2.31 -2.25
C PHE A 77 -14.56 -1.46 -1.08
N ASP A 78 -14.96 -2.15 -0.03
CA ASP A 78 -15.49 -1.52 1.19
C ASP A 78 -14.38 -0.90 2.07
N SER A 79 -14.81 -0.03 2.98
CA SER A 79 -13.97 0.47 4.07
C SER A 79 -13.37 -0.69 4.89
N GLY A 80 -12.15 -0.52 5.39
CA GLY A 80 -11.37 -1.56 6.07
C GLY A 80 -10.53 -2.44 5.13
N THR A 81 -10.72 -2.36 3.80
CA THR A 81 -9.87 -3.07 2.84
C THR A 81 -8.43 -2.54 2.89
N VAL A 82 -7.46 -3.44 2.85
CA VAL A 82 -6.03 -3.12 2.78
C VAL A 82 -5.50 -3.45 1.39
N PHE A 83 -5.09 -2.44 0.65
CA PHE A 83 -4.43 -2.61 -0.64
C PHE A 83 -2.92 -2.70 -0.45
N LEU A 84 -2.32 -3.80 -0.89
CA LEU A 84 -0.89 -3.95 -1.05
C LEU A 84 -0.56 -3.67 -2.52
N ALA A 85 -0.16 -2.43 -2.81
CA ALA A 85 0.04 -1.93 -4.17
C ALA A 85 1.54 -1.73 -4.43
N VAL A 86 2.09 -2.48 -5.40
CA VAL A 86 3.51 -2.46 -5.72
C VAL A 86 3.71 -2.41 -7.23
N VAL A 87 4.02 -1.23 -7.73
CA VAL A 87 4.61 -0.94 -9.04
C VAL A 87 5.81 -0.06 -8.74
N ASP A 88 7.02 -0.63 -8.75
CA ASP A 88 8.15 -0.01 -8.06
C ASP A 88 9.47 -0.11 -8.84
N PRO A 89 9.63 0.71 -9.90
CA PRO A 89 10.89 0.76 -10.64
C PRO A 89 12.07 1.27 -9.82
N GLY A 90 11.79 1.91 -8.67
CA GLY A 90 12.78 2.45 -7.74
C GLY A 90 13.06 1.57 -6.52
N VAL A 91 12.71 0.28 -6.54
CA VAL A 91 12.97 -0.63 -5.42
C VAL A 91 14.45 -0.64 -5.04
N GLY A 92 14.75 -0.58 -3.73
CA GLY A 92 16.13 -0.53 -3.25
C GLY A 92 16.79 0.85 -3.26
N SER A 93 16.14 1.88 -3.79
CA SER A 93 16.58 3.28 -3.68
C SER A 93 16.16 3.92 -2.34
N ASP A 94 16.50 5.20 -2.15
CA ASP A 94 16.14 5.98 -0.96
C ASP A 94 14.67 6.46 -0.96
N ARG A 95 13.86 6.04 -1.97
CA ARG A 95 12.44 6.41 -2.01
C ARG A 95 11.73 5.94 -0.75
N PRO A 96 10.85 6.76 -0.14
CA PRO A 96 10.09 6.36 1.02
C PRO A 96 9.16 5.17 0.73
N ALA A 97 8.83 4.46 1.78
CA ALA A 97 7.78 3.47 1.83
C ALA A 97 6.64 4.03 2.69
N VAL A 98 5.39 3.92 2.25
CA VAL A 98 4.28 4.63 2.89
C VAL A 98 3.07 3.75 3.14
N VAL A 99 2.30 4.17 4.14
CA VAL A 99 0.93 3.75 4.39
C VAL A 99 0.05 4.98 4.27
N ILE A 100 -1.05 4.86 3.55
CA ILE A 100 -2.10 5.87 3.57
C ILE A 100 -3.43 5.25 3.99
N GLU A 101 -4.23 5.99 4.73
CA GLU A 101 -5.65 5.73 4.93
C GLU A 101 -6.43 6.77 4.15
N ALA A 102 -7.18 6.33 3.16
CA ALA A 102 -7.99 7.17 2.29
C ALA A 102 -9.45 6.71 2.33
N ASP A 103 -10.32 7.55 2.89
CA ASP A 103 -11.75 7.27 3.05
C ASP A 103 -12.04 5.90 3.69
N GLY A 104 -11.25 5.54 4.72
CA GLY A 104 -11.39 4.31 5.47
C GLY A 104 -10.80 3.05 4.82
N LYS A 105 -10.12 3.17 3.70
CA LYS A 105 -9.34 2.10 3.07
C LYS A 105 -7.86 2.36 3.27
N TRP A 106 -7.09 1.29 3.41
CA TRP A 106 -5.66 1.34 3.65
C TRP A 106 -4.88 0.99 2.38
N TYR A 107 -3.78 1.66 2.16
CA TYR A 107 -2.89 1.40 1.02
C TYR A 107 -1.46 1.38 1.51
N VAL A 108 -0.74 0.32 1.17
CA VAL A 108 0.66 0.10 1.54
C VAL A 108 1.47 -0.05 0.26
N GLY A 109 2.53 0.72 0.11
CA GLY A 109 3.37 0.68 -1.09
C GLY A 109 4.49 1.72 -1.12
N PRO A 110 5.13 1.87 -2.30
CA PRO A 110 6.17 2.87 -2.51
C PRO A 110 5.59 4.28 -2.60
N ASP A 111 6.33 5.26 -2.09
CA ASP A 111 6.07 6.67 -2.34
C ASP A 111 6.78 7.10 -3.63
N ASN A 112 6.15 6.76 -4.75
CA ASN A 112 6.63 7.05 -6.10
C ASN A 112 5.51 7.59 -7.02
N GLY A 113 4.40 8.04 -6.42
CA GLY A 113 3.22 8.51 -7.12
C GLY A 113 2.13 7.44 -7.34
N LEU A 114 2.40 6.15 -7.10
CA LEU A 114 1.41 5.07 -7.28
C LEU A 114 0.13 5.30 -6.46
N LEU A 115 0.26 5.78 -5.24
CA LEU A 115 -0.85 6.06 -4.34
C LEU A 115 -1.40 7.49 -4.49
N GLY A 116 -0.75 8.33 -5.29
CA GLY A 116 -1.03 9.75 -5.38
C GLY A 116 -2.44 10.09 -5.90
N VAL A 117 -2.98 9.32 -6.86
CA VAL A 117 -4.35 9.56 -7.38
C VAL A 117 -5.41 9.18 -6.35
N VAL A 118 -5.19 8.09 -5.59
CA VAL A 118 -6.07 7.71 -4.48
C VAL A 118 -6.05 8.81 -3.42
N ALA A 119 -4.86 9.28 -3.03
CA ALA A 119 -4.69 10.33 -2.04
C ALA A 119 -5.36 11.65 -2.45
N ALA A 120 -5.18 12.06 -3.73
CA ALA A 120 -5.77 13.28 -4.25
C ALA A 120 -7.31 13.27 -4.33
N ARG A 121 -7.91 12.08 -4.45
CA ARG A 121 -9.38 11.92 -4.52
C ARG A 121 -10.03 11.72 -3.15
N ALA A 122 -9.26 11.43 -2.12
CA ALA A 122 -9.77 11.16 -0.78
C ALA A 122 -10.35 12.42 -0.14
N ARG A 123 -11.47 12.27 0.55
CA ARG A 123 -12.05 13.33 1.41
C ARG A 123 -11.36 13.37 2.78
N VAL A 124 -10.98 12.21 3.28
CA VAL A 124 -10.22 12.04 4.51
C VAL A 124 -8.96 11.26 4.17
N LEU A 125 -7.80 11.87 4.38
CA LEU A 125 -6.50 11.29 4.11
C LEU A 125 -5.64 11.35 5.36
N ARG A 126 -5.00 10.24 5.70
CA ARG A 126 -3.93 10.16 6.67
C ARG A 126 -2.74 9.45 6.04
N THR A 127 -1.53 9.86 6.37
CA THR A 127 -0.30 9.35 5.74
C THR A 127 0.76 9.09 6.79
N TRP A 128 1.46 7.96 6.64
CA TRP A 128 2.60 7.57 7.47
C TRP A 128 3.72 7.03 6.60
N CYS A 129 4.95 7.34 6.97
CA CYS A 129 6.15 6.71 6.43
C CYS A 129 6.44 5.40 7.18
N ILE A 130 6.76 4.34 6.46
CA ILE A 130 7.26 3.10 7.05
C ILE A 130 8.73 3.32 7.41
N VAL A 131 9.01 3.51 8.69
CA VAL A 131 10.38 3.73 9.21
C VAL A 131 11.06 2.42 9.61
N TRP A 132 10.27 1.36 9.83
CA TRP A 132 10.79 0.04 10.14
C TRP A 132 11.60 -0.54 8.98
N ARG A 133 12.73 -1.15 9.32
CA ARG A 133 13.58 -1.87 8.39
C ARG A 133 13.91 -3.23 8.99
N PRO A 134 13.35 -4.34 8.44
CA PRO A 134 13.60 -5.67 8.97
C PRO A 134 15.07 -6.09 8.75
N PRO A 135 15.64 -6.91 9.65
CA PRO A 135 16.89 -7.59 9.37
C PRO A 135 16.78 -8.42 8.08
N GLY A 136 17.73 -8.28 7.17
CA GLY A 136 17.74 -9.03 5.91
C GLY A 136 16.79 -8.48 4.84
N LEU A 137 16.37 -7.22 4.94
CA LEU A 137 15.60 -6.55 3.88
C LEU A 137 16.33 -6.69 2.53
N SER A 138 15.65 -7.32 1.57
CA SER A 138 16.16 -7.45 0.20
C SER A 138 16.16 -6.09 -0.50
N ALA A 139 17.25 -5.76 -1.19
CA ALA A 139 17.31 -4.54 -1.99
C ALA A 139 16.36 -4.55 -3.20
N SER A 140 15.89 -5.73 -3.63
CA SER A 140 15.06 -5.90 -4.83
C SER A 140 13.64 -6.37 -4.55
N PHE A 141 13.27 -6.65 -3.29
CA PHE A 141 11.96 -7.20 -3.00
C PHE A 141 11.29 -6.62 -1.75
N HIS A 142 11.13 -5.31 -1.73
CA HIS A 142 10.40 -4.61 -0.67
C HIS A 142 8.94 -5.04 -0.58
N GLY A 143 8.33 -5.53 -1.66
CA GLY A 143 6.97 -6.10 -1.67
C GLY A 143 6.78 -7.18 -0.61
N ARG A 144 7.70 -8.15 -0.57
CA ARG A 144 7.68 -9.27 0.37
C ARG A 144 8.18 -8.87 1.76
N ASP A 145 9.31 -8.17 1.83
CA ASP A 145 10.05 -8.03 3.08
C ASP A 145 9.62 -6.81 3.91
N LEU A 146 9.01 -5.81 3.27
CA LEU A 146 8.61 -4.56 3.91
C LEU A 146 7.10 -4.33 3.85
N PHE A 147 6.52 -4.34 2.65
CA PHE A 147 5.12 -3.95 2.49
C PHE A 147 4.15 -5.03 2.95
N ALA A 148 4.39 -6.31 2.64
CA ALA A 148 3.51 -7.40 3.04
C ALA A 148 3.38 -7.55 4.57
N PRO A 149 4.47 -7.51 5.37
CA PRO A 149 4.36 -7.51 6.83
C PRO A 149 3.51 -6.38 7.39
N ILE A 150 3.67 -5.16 6.88
CA ILE A 150 2.89 -3.99 7.33
C ILE A 150 1.42 -4.14 6.93
N ALA A 151 1.13 -4.54 5.69
CA ALA A 151 -0.23 -4.76 5.22
C ALA A 151 -0.96 -5.84 6.04
N ALA A 152 -0.27 -6.93 6.36
CA ALA A 152 -0.81 -8.02 7.19
C ALA A 152 -1.19 -7.52 8.59
N ARG A 153 -0.32 -6.74 9.24
CA ARG A 153 -0.56 -6.20 10.59
C ARG A 153 -1.70 -5.17 10.58
N ILE A 154 -1.82 -4.34 9.56
CA ILE A 154 -2.99 -3.45 9.40
C ILE A 154 -4.27 -4.28 9.31
N ALA A 155 -4.27 -5.33 8.48
CA ALA A 155 -5.44 -6.17 8.26
C ALA A 155 -5.87 -6.98 9.50
N THR A 156 -4.93 -7.29 10.39
CA THR A 156 -5.20 -7.97 11.68
C THR A 156 -5.50 -7.01 12.82
N GLY A 157 -5.33 -5.70 12.62
CA GLY A 157 -5.51 -4.69 13.66
C GLY A 157 -4.36 -4.62 14.65
N ASP A 158 -3.19 -5.15 14.30
CA ASP A 158 -2.01 -5.09 15.16
C ASP A 158 -1.43 -3.65 15.21
N PRO A 159 -0.99 -3.18 16.38
CA PRO A 159 -0.44 -1.84 16.51
C PRO A 159 0.88 -1.71 15.73
N LEU A 160 1.06 -0.56 15.05
CA LEU A 160 2.22 -0.21 14.24
C LEU A 160 2.95 1.03 14.76
N SER A 161 2.96 1.26 16.07
CA SER A 161 3.48 2.50 16.66
C SER A 161 4.99 2.70 16.49
N SER A 162 5.75 1.62 16.33
CA SER A 162 7.21 1.67 16.13
C SER A 162 7.63 1.55 14.67
N GLU A 163 6.73 1.10 13.80
CA GLU A 163 6.99 0.85 12.39
C GLU A 163 6.64 2.03 11.49
N LEU A 164 5.77 2.91 11.97
CA LEU A 164 5.29 4.07 11.24
C LEU A 164 5.77 5.37 11.89
N GLY A 165 6.15 6.33 11.06
CA GLY A 165 6.56 7.67 11.45
C GLY A 165 5.85 8.76 10.64
N GLU A 166 6.12 10.01 10.97
CA GLU A 166 5.61 11.15 10.20
C GLU A 166 6.22 11.19 8.80
N CYS A 167 5.41 11.53 7.80
CA CYS A 167 5.85 11.80 6.45
C CYS A 167 5.93 13.31 6.19
N ALA A 168 6.93 13.73 5.44
CA ALA A 168 7.05 15.12 4.97
C ALA A 168 6.03 15.48 3.88
N GLY A 169 5.35 14.49 3.29
CA GLY A 169 4.37 14.60 2.22
C GLY A 169 4.36 13.33 1.39
N LEU A 170 3.40 13.21 0.48
CA LEU A 170 3.35 12.15 -0.52
C LEU A 170 3.83 12.67 -1.86
N GLU A 171 4.51 11.81 -2.61
CA GLU A 171 4.77 12.07 -4.01
C GLU A 171 3.44 12.01 -4.79
N HIS A 172 3.13 13.10 -5.49
CA HIS A 172 1.95 13.17 -6.35
C HIS A 172 2.35 12.77 -7.77
N PRO A 173 1.50 12.03 -8.50
CA PRO A 173 1.72 11.84 -9.92
C PRO A 173 1.77 13.22 -10.58
N GLN A 174 2.76 13.45 -11.43
CA GLN A 174 2.92 14.72 -12.11
C GLN A 174 1.59 15.17 -12.71
N ALA A 175 1.26 16.44 -12.50
CA ALA A 175 -0.03 17.02 -12.84
C ALA A 175 -0.44 16.71 -14.29
N ALA A 176 -1.74 16.58 -14.47
CA ALA A 176 -2.41 16.13 -15.68
C ALA A 176 -2.37 17.14 -16.86
N ASP A 177 -1.26 17.83 -17.09
CA ASP A 177 -1.12 18.70 -18.29
C ASP A 177 -1.08 17.89 -19.60
N ASP A 178 -0.93 16.54 -19.51
CA ASP A 178 -0.85 15.67 -20.69
C ASP A 178 -2.13 14.87 -21.01
N LEU A 179 -3.23 15.03 -20.25
CA LEU A 179 -4.50 14.36 -20.60
C LEU A 179 -5.15 14.93 -21.87
N ALA A 180 -4.71 16.09 -22.35
CA ALA A 180 -5.15 16.66 -23.62
C ALA A 180 -4.50 15.99 -24.85
N ALA A 181 -3.41 15.25 -24.68
CA ALA A 181 -2.66 14.65 -25.78
C ALA A 181 -3.09 13.20 -26.13
N VAL A 182 -3.99 12.57 -25.37
CA VAL A 182 -4.42 11.17 -25.57
C VAL A 182 -5.83 11.07 -26.16
N MET A 183 -6.47 12.18 -26.47
CA MET A 183 -7.78 12.22 -27.15
C MET A 183 -7.65 12.71 -28.60
N ILE A 184 -6.78 12.06 -29.41
CA ILE A 184 -6.82 12.19 -30.88
C ILE A 184 -6.83 10.78 -31.46
#